data_5c332aca6dd92a5838fbdb765d45322a
#
_entry.id   5c332aca6dd92a5838fbdb765d45322a
#
_cell.length_a   1.000
_cell.length_b   1.000
_cell.length_c   1.000
_cell.angle_alpha   90.00
_cell.angle_beta   90.00
_cell.angle_gamma   90.00
#
_symmetry.space_group_name_H-M   'P 1'
#
loop_
_entity.id
_entity.type
_entity.pdbx_description
1 polymer ?
#
loop_
_entity_poly.entity_id
_entity_poly.type
_entity_poly.pdbx_seq_one_letter_code
_entity_poly.pdbx_strand_id
1 'polypeptide(L)'
;EGQKLEVENGSTLSLGNHNLTFVFAPMVHWPEVMVTYDSTDKVLFSADGFGKFGALDVEEDWDDEARRYFIGIVGKYGAQVQRLLKVAATLDIQIICPLHGPVLTENLGHYISLYDTWSSYTPEEEGIVVAYTSVYGHTKEAVNQFVEKLKSKGCPKVVVYDLARDDMSQALSDAFRYSKLVLATTTYNAGIYPFMNDFITRLAEHNFQNRTVGLIENGSWAPLAAKVMKNMLSECKKINWLDTTVKIMSAVNQENRDQMEAMASELCKEYIAKNDELANKNDMTALFRIGYGLYVVTSI
;
A
#
# COMPACT_ATOMS: atom_id res chain seq x y z
N GLU A 1 -40.20 -23.25 11.10
CA GLU A 1 -39.02 -23.52 10.29
C GLU A 1 -39.36 -23.14 8.85
N GLY A 2 -38.66 -22.11 8.29
CA GLY A 2 -38.88 -21.69 6.90
C GLY A 2 -38.33 -22.69 5.89
N GLN A 3 -38.80 -22.61 4.66
CA GLN A 3 -38.24 -23.41 3.55
C GLN A 3 -36.75 -23.00 3.36
N LYS A 4 -35.88 -24.01 3.26
CA LYS A 4 -34.46 -23.83 2.94
C LYS A 4 -34.24 -24.33 1.51
N LEU A 5 -33.46 -23.53 0.75
CA LEU A 5 -32.96 -23.91 -0.55
C LEU A 5 -31.43 -23.97 -0.47
N GLU A 6 -30.86 -25.14 -0.68
CA GLU A 6 -29.41 -25.28 -0.83
C GLU A 6 -29.03 -24.90 -2.27
N VAL A 7 -27.99 -24.11 -2.43
CA VAL A 7 -27.53 -23.66 -3.73
C VAL A 7 -26.10 -24.13 -3.99
N GLU A 8 -25.78 -24.34 -5.26
CA GLU A 8 -24.45 -24.71 -5.71
C GLU A 8 -23.75 -23.50 -6.34
N ASN A 9 -22.43 -23.55 -6.41
CA ASN A 9 -21.66 -22.50 -7.06
C ASN A 9 -22.04 -22.35 -8.53
N GLY A 10 -22.43 -21.14 -8.94
CA GLY A 10 -22.89 -20.83 -10.29
C GLY A 10 -24.34 -21.22 -10.58
N SER A 11 -25.07 -21.79 -9.59
CA SER A 11 -26.49 -22.07 -9.76
C SER A 11 -27.34 -20.80 -9.81
N THR A 12 -28.52 -20.90 -10.41
CA THR A 12 -29.45 -19.79 -10.56
C THR A 12 -30.80 -20.11 -9.90
N LEU A 13 -31.41 -19.05 -9.35
CA LEU A 13 -32.77 -19.11 -8.79
C LEU A 13 -33.63 -18.02 -9.44
N SER A 14 -34.74 -18.41 -10.04
CA SER A 14 -35.74 -17.48 -10.55
C SER A 14 -36.73 -17.09 -9.46
N LEU A 15 -36.89 -15.78 -9.26
CA LEU A 15 -37.91 -15.19 -8.39
C LEU A 15 -39.04 -14.54 -9.20
N GLY A 16 -39.34 -15.07 -10.37
CA GLY A 16 -40.29 -14.49 -11.32
C GLY A 16 -39.63 -13.45 -12.21
N ASN A 17 -39.63 -12.19 -11.80
CA ASN A 17 -39.03 -11.10 -12.58
C ASN A 17 -37.52 -10.95 -12.40
N HIS A 18 -36.94 -11.57 -11.38
CA HIS A 18 -35.50 -11.52 -11.07
C HIS A 18 -34.87 -12.89 -11.19
N ASN A 19 -33.63 -12.93 -11.65
CA ASN A 19 -32.84 -14.14 -11.71
C ASN A 19 -31.53 -13.96 -10.96
N LEU A 20 -31.40 -14.69 -9.86
CA LEU A 20 -30.24 -14.63 -8.98
C LEU A 20 -29.24 -15.73 -9.37
N THR A 21 -27.97 -15.37 -9.50
CA THR A 21 -26.84 -16.30 -9.69
C THR A 21 -25.97 -16.25 -8.44
N PHE A 22 -25.61 -17.41 -7.91
CA PHE A 22 -24.81 -17.54 -6.70
C PHE A 22 -23.36 -17.88 -7.04
N VAL A 23 -22.42 -17.06 -6.56
CA VAL A 23 -20.99 -17.28 -6.78
C VAL A 23 -20.31 -17.44 -5.43
N PHE A 24 -19.71 -18.59 -5.21
CA PHE A 24 -18.98 -18.85 -3.98
C PHE A 24 -17.65 -18.11 -3.98
N ALA A 25 -17.41 -17.40 -2.88
CA ALA A 25 -16.21 -16.58 -2.65
C ALA A 25 -15.54 -16.98 -1.32
N PRO A 26 -15.16 -18.27 -1.13
CA PRO A 26 -14.64 -18.74 0.14
C PRO A 26 -13.40 -17.95 0.56
N MET A 27 -13.33 -17.58 1.84
CA MET A 27 -12.26 -16.78 2.46
C MET A 27 -12.21 -15.31 1.98
N VAL A 28 -13.31 -14.80 1.41
CA VAL A 28 -13.45 -13.35 1.13
C VAL A 28 -14.56 -12.75 2.02
N HIS A 29 -14.46 -12.62 3.39
CA HIS A 29 -13.26 -13.13 4.08
C HIS A 29 -13.57 -14.37 4.94
N TRP A 30 -14.81 -14.83 5.02
CA TRP A 30 -15.25 -16.05 5.73
C TRP A 30 -15.23 -17.28 4.81
N PRO A 31 -15.08 -18.50 5.37
CA PRO A 31 -15.05 -19.73 4.57
C PRO A 31 -16.29 -19.95 3.70
N GLU A 32 -17.47 -19.53 4.18
CA GLU A 32 -18.79 -19.74 3.56
C GLU A 32 -19.27 -18.54 2.74
N VAL A 33 -18.46 -17.52 2.50
CA VAL A 33 -18.91 -16.34 1.75
C VAL A 33 -19.39 -16.70 0.36
N MET A 34 -20.54 -16.14 0.02
CA MET A 34 -21.17 -16.20 -1.28
C MET A 34 -21.60 -14.80 -1.68
N VAL A 35 -21.31 -14.43 -2.92
CA VAL A 35 -21.88 -13.23 -3.54
C VAL A 35 -23.05 -13.60 -4.42
N THR A 36 -24.02 -12.71 -4.55
CA THR A 36 -25.23 -12.95 -5.35
C THR A 36 -25.34 -11.91 -6.44
N TYR A 37 -25.52 -12.34 -7.67
CA TYR A 37 -25.73 -11.47 -8.81
C TYR A 37 -27.16 -11.57 -9.31
N ASP A 38 -27.89 -10.44 -9.31
CA ASP A 38 -29.18 -10.31 -10.00
C ASP A 38 -28.94 -9.89 -11.45
N SER A 39 -29.20 -10.79 -12.38
CA SER A 39 -29.00 -10.53 -13.81
C SER A 39 -30.06 -9.63 -14.43
N THR A 40 -31.20 -9.44 -13.78
CA THR A 40 -32.29 -8.59 -14.25
C THR A 40 -31.94 -7.12 -14.05
N ASP A 41 -31.56 -6.74 -12.85
CA ASP A 41 -31.21 -5.35 -12.50
C ASP A 41 -29.69 -5.11 -12.54
N LYS A 42 -28.89 -6.17 -12.89
CA LYS A 42 -27.43 -6.11 -12.98
C LYS A 42 -26.75 -5.68 -11.67
N VAL A 43 -27.30 -6.17 -10.55
CA VAL A 43 -26.85 -5.85 -9.20
C VAL A 43 -25.98 -6.97 -8.65
N LEU A 44 -24.81 -6.62 -8.16
CA LEU A 44 -23.95 -7.51 -7.39
C LEU A 44 -24.10 -7.22 -5.89
N PHE A 45 -24.66 -8.16 -5.14
CA PHE A 45 -24.60 -8.20 -3.68
C PHE A 45 -23.28 -8.85 -3.28
N SER A 46 -22.31 -8.02 -2.93
CA SER A 46 -20.89 -8.42 -2.88
C SER A 46 -20.42 -8.90 -1.52
N ALA A 47 -21.32 -9.13 -0.55
CA ALA A 47 -20.98 -9.39 0.84
C ALA A 47 -20.03 -8.25 1.36
N ASP A 48 -18.90 -8.59 1.95
CA ASP A 48 -17.91 -7.61 2.40
C ASP A 48 -17.05 -7.03 1.26
N GLY A 49 -17.11 -7.60 0.07
CA GLY A 49 -16.39 -7.09 -1.08
C GLY A 49 -16.82 -5.68 -1.46
N PHE A 50 -15.86 -4.81 -1.76
CA PHE A 50 -16.04 -3.38 -2.05
C PHE A 50 -16.58 -2.55 -0.87
N GLY A 51 -16.49 -3.08 0.35
CA GLY A 51 -16.81 -2.36 1.57
C GLY A 51 -15.73 -1.36 1.99
N LYS A 52 -16.09 -0.45 2.88
CA LYS A 52 -15.17 0.49 3.52
C LYS A 52 -15.49 0.65 5.00
N PHE A 53 -14.54 1.15 5.79
CA PHE A 53 -14.80 1.66 7.12
C PHE A 53 -15.54 3.00 7.08
N GLY A 54 -16.02 3.44 8.24
CA GLY A 54 -16.70 4.71 8.45
C GLY A 54 -18.21 4.66 8.31
N ALA A 55 -18.86 5.65 8.86
CA ALA A 55 -20.31 5.81 8.81
C ALA A 55 -20.74 6.45 7.47
N LEU A 56 -21.98 6.18 7.03
CA LEU A 56 -22.48 6.68 5.74
C LEU A 56 -22.78 8.19 5.74
N ASP A 57 -22.88 8.80 6.90
CA ASP A 57 -23.16 10.22 7.11
C ASP A 57 -21.88 11.06 7.32
N VAL A 58 -20.69 10.45 7.19
CA VAL A 58 -19.40 11.11 7.26
C VAL A 58 -18.79 11.15 5.86
N GLU A 59 -18.36 12.33 5.43
CA GLU A 59 -17.66 12.52 4.17
C GLU A 59 -16.19 12.09 4.36
N GLU A 60 -15.80 10.99 3.72
CA GLU A 60 -14.48 10.39 3.78
C GLU A 60 -14.05 9.95 2.39
N ASP A 61 -12.75 9.93 2.15
CA ASP A 61 -12.19 9.33 0.92
C ASP A 61 -12.47 7.82 0.91
N TRP A 62 -13.21 7.37 -0.10
CA TRP A 62 -13.55 5.95 -0.25
C TRP A 62 -12.30 5.09 -0.41
N ASP A 63 -11.34 5.53 -1.21
CA ASP A 63 -10.15 4.74 -1.56
C ASP A 63 -9.29 4.46 -0.33
N ASP A 64 -9.09 5.45 0.55
CA ASP A 64 -8.30 5.31 1.77
C ASP A 64 -8.98 4.37 2.77
N GLU A 65 -10.28 4.55 3.03
CA GLU A 65 -11.03 3.74 3.98
C GLU A 65 -11.32 2.33 3.48
N ALA A 66 -11.54 2.17 2.17
CA ALA A 66 -11.70 0.85 1.55
C ALA A 66 -10.38 0.07 1.50
N ARG A 67 -9.24 0.73 1.24
CA ARG A 67 -7.91 0.11 1.32
C ARG A 67 -7.61 -0.37 2.74
N ARG A 68 -7.87 0.49 3.73
CA ARG A 68 -7.68 0.15 5.14
C ARG A 68 -8.56 -1.03 5.56
N TYR A 69 -9.82 -1.04 5.11
CA TYR A 69 -10.74 -2.16 5.29
C TYR A 69 -10.22 -3.43 4.59
N PHE A 70 -9.87 -3.35 3.31
CA PHE A 70 -9.38 -4.47 2.52
C PHE A 70 -8.11 -5.09 3.15
N ILE A 71 -7.10 -4.28 3.42
CA ILE A 71 -5.83 -4.77 3.97
C ILE A 71 -6.05 -5.39 5.36
N GLY A 72 -6.82 -4.74 6.22
CA GLY A 72 -7.07 -5.20 7.58
C GLY A 72 -7.91 -6.48 7.69
N ILE A 73 -8.83 -6.71 6.75
CA ILE A 73 -9.81 -7.80 6.83
C ILE A 73 -9.53 -8.88 5.78
N VAL A 74 -9.27 -8.50 4.53
CA VAL A 74 -9.18 -9.41 3.37
C VAL A 74 -7.75 -9.62 2.90
N GLY A 75 -6.81 -8.75 3.26
CA GLY A 75 -5.45 -8.68 2.69
C GLY A 75 -4.70 -10.00 2.60
N LYS A 76 -4.89 -10.92 3.56
CA LYS A 76 -4.31 -12.26 3.53
C LYS A 76 -4.78 -13.12 2.34
N TYR A 77 -5.97 -12.86 1.82
CA TYR A 77 -6.68 -13.72 0.88
C TYR A 77 -6.71 -13.18 -0.57
N GLY A 78 -5.68 -12.45 -0.97
CA GLY A 78 -5.59 -11.84 -2.30
C GLY A 78 -5.83 -12.81 -3.45
N ALA A 79 -5.33 -14.05 -3.38
CA ALA A 79 -5.55 -15.06 -4.41
C ALA A 79 -7.03 -15.47 -4.56
N GLN A 80 -7.79 -15.45 -3.47
CA GLN A 80 -9.22 -15.72 -3.46
C GLN A 80 -9.99 -14.56 -4.11
N VAL A 81 -9.64 -13.32 -3.75
CA VAL A 81 -10.19 -12.11 -4.39
C VAL A 81 -9.91 -12.10 -5.88
N GLN A 82 -8.68 -12.41 -6.31
CA GLN A 82 -8.33 -12.51 -7.74
C GLN A 82 -9.19 -13.53 -8.49
N ARG A 83 -9.57 -14.65 -7.85
CA ARG A 83 -10.50 -15.63 -8.46
C ARG A 83 -11.91 -15.07 -8.58
N LEU A 84 -12.40 -14.38 -7.54
CA LEU A 84 -13.70 -13.72 -7.57
C LEU A 84 -13.78 -12.64 -8.66
N LEU A 85 -12.76 -11.80 -8.79
CA LEU A 85 -12.68 -10.75 -9.83
C LEU A 85 -12.73 -11.32 -11.24
N LYS A 86 -12.11 -12.50 -11.49
CA LYS A 86 -12.20 -13.19 -12.79
C LYS A 86 -13.63 -13.62 -13.13
N VAL A 87 -14.40 -14.06 -12.13
CA VAL A 87 -15.83 -14.40 -12.34
C VAL A 87 -16.62 -13.11 -12.53
N ALA A 88 -16.42 -12.10 -11.68
CA ALA A 88 -17.11 -10.82 -11.80
C ALA A 88 -16.92 -10.15 -13.16
N ALA A 89 -15.74 -10.28 -13.77
CA ALA A 89 -15.44 -9.77 -15.12
C ALA A 89 -16.29 -10.39 -16.24
N THR A 90 -16.97 -11.52 -15.98
CA THR A 90 -17.89 -12.15 -16.93
C THR A 90 -19.33 -11.69 -16.78
N LEU A 91 -19.62 -10.87 -15.77
CA LEU A 91 -20.96 -10.38 -15.42
C LEU A 91 -21.12 -8.93 -15.87
N ASP A 92 -22.32 -8.56 -16.31
CA ASP A 92 -22.66 -7.17 -16.65
C ASP A 92 -23.16 -6.46 -15.38
N ILE A 93 -22.21 -6.03 -14.53
CA ILE A 93 -22.49 -5.39 -13.24
C ILE A 93 -22.66 -3.89 -13.45
N GLN A 94 -23.80 -3.34 -13.00
CA GLN A 94 -24.11 -1.91 -13.04
C GLN A 94 -24.22 -1.29 -11.64
N ILE A 95 -24.44 -2.11 -10.63
CA ILE A 95 -24.57 -1.68 -9.23
C ILE A 95 -23.84 -2.71 -8.35
N ILE A 96 -23.07 -2.22 -7.36
CA ILE A 96 -22.47 -3.07 -6.32
C ILE A 96 -23.05 -2.66 -4.97
N CYS A 97 -23.60 -3.64 -4.25
CA CYS A 97 -24.17 -3.48 -2.92
C CYS A 97 -23.32 -4.22 -1.89
N PRO A 98 -22.33 -3.56 -1.27
CA PRO A 98 -21.56 -4.15 -0.18
C PRO A 98 -22.35 -4.16 1.13
N LEU A 99 -21.95 -5.01 2.08
CA LEU A 99 -22.53 -5.01 3.45
C LEU A 99 -22.05 -3.83 4.31
N HIS A 100 -20.90 -3.27 3.97
CA HIS A 100 -20.29 -2.12 4.65
C HIS A 100 -19.99 -1.01 3.64
N GLY A 101 -20.35 0.23 3.96
CA GLY A 101 -20.15 1.38 3.08
C GLY A 101 -21.33 1.66 2.14
N PRO A 102 -21.16 2.57 1.18
CA PRO A 102 -22.23 3.00 0.28
C PRO A 102 -22.51 1.98 -0.84
N VAL A 103 -23.71 2.04 -1.40
CA VAL A 103 -24.00 1.40 -2.68
C VAL A 103 -23.23 2.12 -3.79
N LEU A 104 -22.56 1.35 -4.64
CA LEU A 104 -21.74 1.88 -5.73
C LEU A 104 -22.51 1.76 -7.05
N THR A 105 -22.79 2.89 -7.68
CA THR A 105 -23.61 2.98 -8.91
C THR A 105 -22.87 3.62 -10.08
N GLU A 106 -21.73 4.26 -9.81
CA GLU A 106 -20.94 4.97 -10.80
C GLU A 106 -19.48 4.56 -10.69
N ASN A 107 -18.74 4.72 -11.77
CA ASN A 107 -17.28 4.49 -11.82
C ASN A 107 -16.83 3.11 -11.29
N LEU A 108 -17.62 2.06 -11.50
CA LEU A 108 -17.36 0.73 -10.95
C LEU A 108 -15.98 0.18 -11.37
N GLY A 109 -15.51 0.55 -12.57
CA GLY A 109 -14.19 0.18 -13.06
C GLY A 109 -13.04 0.64 -12.16
N HIS A 110 -13.16 1.80 -11.50
CA HIS A 110 -12.20 2.31 -10.53
C HIS A 110 -12.11 1.37 -9.31
N TYR A 111 -13.23 1.05 -8.68
CA TYR A 111 -13.26 0.17 -7.50
C TYR A 111 -12.74 -1.24 -7.80
N ILE A 112 -13.11 -1.79 -8.96
CA ILE A 112 -12.64 -3.11 -9.42
C ILE A 112 -11.12 -3.08 -9.65
N SER A 113 -10.60 -2.01 -10.25
CA SER A 113 -9.16 -1.82 -10.49
C SER A 113 -8.36 -1.73 -9.19
N LEU A 114 -8.89 -1.03 -8.17
CA LEU A 114 -8.25 -0.97 -6.85
C LEU A 114 -8.22 -2.35 -6.18
N TYR A 115 -9.32 -3.09 -6.22
CA TYR A 115 -9.36 -4.47 -5.69
C TYR A 115 -8.40 -5.41 -6.41
N ASP A 116 -8.23 -5.26 -7.73
CA ASP A 116 -7.22 -6.00 -8.50
C ASP A 116 -5.80 -5.66 -8.04
N THR A 117 -5.51 -4.38 -7.88
CA THR A 117 -4.23 -3.85 -7.39
C THR A 117 -3.90 -4.38 -6.00
N TRP A 118 -4.83 -4.24 -5.05
CA TRP A 118 -4.61 -4.68 -3.66
C TRP A 118 -4.48 -6.19 -3.53
N SER A 119 -5.34 -6.95 -4.21
CA SER A 119 -5.34 -8.41 -4.13
C SER A 119 -4.19 -9.08 -4.89
N SER A 120 -3.59 -8.40 -5.86
CA SER A 120 -2.35 -8.82 -6.52
C SER A 120 -1.08 -8.38 -5.77
N TYR A 121 -1.23 -7.60 -4.68
CA TYR A 121 -0.14 -6.99 -3.91
C TYR A 121 0.77 -6.08 -4.74
N THR A 122 0.23 -5.53 -5.81
CA THR A 122 0.92 -4.51 -6.60
C THR A 122 0.92 -3.18 -5.83
N PRO A 123 2.03 -2.44 -5.79
CA PRO A 123 1.99 -1.08 -5.25
C PRO A 123 0.99 -0.22 -6.01
N GLU A 124 0.17 0.52 -5.29
CA GLU A 124 -0.82 1.43 -5.88
C GLU A 124 -0.15 2.71 -6.37
N GLU A 125 0.82 3.20 -5.61
CA GLU A 125 1.53 4.43 -5.90
C GLU A 125 3.04 4.31 -5.64
N GLU A 126 3.80 5.13 -6.36
CA GLU A 126 5.20 5.35 -6.06
C GLU A 126 5.35 6.26 -4.84
N GLY A 127 6.08 5.80 -3.86
CA GLY A 127 6.33 6.54 -2.62
C GLY A 127 7.08 5.71 -1.59
N ILE A 128 7.43 6.35 -0.49
CA ILE A 128 8.19 5.75 0.60
C ILE A 128 7.43 5.95 1.91
N VAL A 129 7.10 4.86 2.59
CA VAL A 129 6.65 4.88 3.98
C VAL A 129 7.87 4.75 4.89
N VAL A 130 8.00 5.62 5.86
CA VAL A 130 9.00 5.53 6.93
C VAL A 130 8.27 5.28 8.25
N ALA A 131 8.26 4.03 8.69
CA ALA A 131 7.65 3.62 9.94
C ALA A 131 8.73 3.51 11.03
N TYR A 132 8.55 4.19 12.15
CA TYR A 132 9.58 4.20 13.18
C TYR A 132 9.04 4.10 14.61
N THR A 133 9.94 3.71 15.51
CA THR A 133 9.77 3.85 16.94
C THR A 133 11.01 4.50 17.55
N SER A 134 10.82 5.31 18.59
CA SER A 134 11.92 6.00 19.28
C SER A 134 11.65 6.09 20.77
N VAL A 135 12.61 5.67 21.59
CA VAL A 135 12.49 5.68 23.06
C VAL A 135 12.97 7.04 23.62
N TYR A 136 14.18 7.47 23.28
CA TYR A 136 14.81 8.69 23.79
C TYR A 136 14.90 9.83 22.76
N GLY A 137 14.28 9.70 21.61
CA GLY A 137 14.29 10.71 20.56
C GLY A 137 15.38 10.55 19.51
N HIS A 138 16.46 9.81 19.74
CA HIS A 138 17.58 9.71 18.79
C HIS A 138 17.19 9.03 17.46
N THR A 139 16.37 7.97 17.49
CA THR A 139 15.87 7.33 16.26
C THR A 139 14.93 8.28 15.52
N LYS A 140 14.07 9.01 16.23
CA LYS A 140 13.20 10.05 15.64
C LYS A 140 14.02 11.12 14.93
N GLU A 141 15.08 11.60 15.57
CA GLU A 141 15.97 12.61 14.97
C GLU A 141 16.66 12.08 13.69
N ALA A 142 17.12 10.82 13.72
CA ALA A 142 17.69 10.19 12.54
C ALA A 142 16.67 10.09 11.40
N VAL A 143 15.43 9.70 11.71
CA VAL A 143 14.33 9.64 10.74
C VAL A 143 14.03 11.00 10.15
N ASN A 144 13.98 12.06 10.97
CA ASN A 144 13.77 13.44 10.47
C ASN A 144 14.86 13.84 9.46
N GLN A 145 16.13 13.61 9.79
CA GLN A 145 17.25 13.90 8.87
C GLN A 145 17.16 13.05 7.59
N PHE A 146 16.77 11.80 7.69
CA PHE A 146 16.62 10.90 6.57
C PHE A 146 15.47 11.33 5.62
N VAL A 147 14.33 11.72 6.18
CA VAL A 147 13.17 12.21 5.42
C VAL A 147 13.53 13.47 4.62
N GLU A 148 14.29 14.40 5.21
CA GLU A 148 14.75 15.58 4.47
C GLU A 148 15.67 15.20 3.29
N LYS A 149 16.50 14.16 3.43
CA LYS A 149 17.32 13.64 2.34
C LYS A 149 16.45 13.04 1.22
N LEU A 150 15.42 12.25 1.56
CA LEU A 150 14.49 11.70 0.58
C LEU A 150 13.77 12.81 -0.22
N LYS A 151 13.28 13.82 0.47
CA LYS A 151 12.62 14.98 -0.17
C LYS A 151 13.58 15.73 -1.09
N SER A 152 14.82 15.97 -0.65
CA SER A 152 15.83 16.66 -1.45
C SER A 152 16.23 15.91 -2.72
N LYS A 153 16.05 14.59 -2.75
CA LYS A 153 16.29 13.74 -3.94
C LYS A 153 15.09 13.61 -4.87
N GLY A 154 14.00 14.34 -4.59
CA GLY A 154 12.82 14.37 -5.44
C GLY A 154 11.90 13.14 -5.30
N CYS A 155 11.90 12.49 -4.15
CA CYS A 155 10.91 11.46 -3.86
C CYS A 155 9.49 12.05 -3.96
N PRO A 156 8.58 11.49 -4.78
CA PRO A 156 7.28 12.09 -5.05
C PRO A 156 6.36 12.09 -3.82
N LYS A 157 6.51 11.11 -2.95
CA LYS A 157 5.71 10.99 -1.72
C LYS A 157 6.53 10.33 -0.62
N VAL A 158 6.58 10.96 0.54
CA VAL A 158 7.16 10.39 1.77
C VAL A 158 6.13 10.54 2.88
N VAL A 159 5.73 9.41 3.45
CA VAL A 159 4.79 9.34 4.59
C VAL A 159 5.54 8.79 5.80
N VAL A 160 5.34 9.39 6.96
CA VAL A 160 6.09 9.06 8.18
C VAL A 160 5.14 8.70 9.29
N TYR A 161 5.39 7.57 9.96
CA TYR A 161 4.60 7.09 11.10
C TYR A 161 5.46 6.87 12.34
N ASP A 162 5.12 7.55 13.42
CA ASP A 162 5.55 7.18 14.77
C ASP A 162 4.61 6.10 15.31
N LEU A 163 4.99 4.83 15.15
CA LEU A 163 4.13 3.68 15.47
C LEU A 163 3.65 3.64 16.92
N ALA A 164 4.26 4.41 17.82
CA ALA A 164 3.83 4.51 19.21
C ALA A 164 2.74 5.58 19.42
N ARG A 165 2.43 6.41 18.42
CA ARG A 165 1.56 7.58 18.53
C ARG A 165 0.54 7.71 17.41
N ASP A 166 0.89 7.26 16.21
CA ASP A 166 0.03 7.34 15.04
C ASP A 166 -0.83 6.08 14.90
N ASP A 167 -1.87 6.15 14.08
CA ASP A 167 -2.74 5.01 13.81
C ASP A 167 -1.98 3.91 13.05
N MET A 168 -1.81 2.76 13.71
CA MET A 168 -1.12 1.61 13.14
C MET A 168 -1.88 1.00 11.96
N SER A 169 -3.21 1.09 11.92
CA SER A 169 -3.99 0.57 10.81
C SER A 169 -3.78 1.39 9.54
N GLN A 170 -3.61 2.70 9.70
CA GLN A 170 -3.26 3.59 8.58
C GLN A 170 -1.82 3.34 8.11
N ALA A 171 -0.88 3.19 9.05
CA ALA A 171 0.50 2.83 8.71
C ALA A 171 0.58 1.50 7.94
N LEU A 172 -0.21 0.51 8.35
CA LEU A 172 -0.32 -0.78 7.67
C LEU A 172 -0.87 -0.61 6.26
N SER A 173 -1.98 0.11 6.10
CA SER A 173 -2.61 0.40 4.80
C SER A 173 -1.62 1.06 3.84
N ASP A 174 -0.90 2.08 4.30
CA ASP A 174 0.08 2.80 3.47
C ASP A 174 1.31 1.95 3.13
N ALA A 175 1.73 1.02 4.00
CA ALA A 175 2.80 0.08 3.66
C ALA A 175 2.43 -0.84 2.47
N PHE A 176 1.13 -1.13 2.28
CA PHE A 176 0.64 -1.82 1.09
C PHE A 176 0.35 -0.88 -0.09
N ARG A 177 0.03 0.38 0.16
CA ARG A 177 -0.20 1.40 -0.87
C ARG A 177 1.08 1.73 -1.64
N TYR A 178 2.15 2.05 -0.93
CA TYR A 178 3.38 2.58 -1.52
C TYR A 178 4.39 1.47 -1.87
N SER A 179 5.23 1.76 -2.86
CA SER A 179 6.22 0.81 -3.39
C SER A 179 7.38 0.50 -2.46
N LYS A 180 7.68 1.39 -1.50
CA LYS A 180 8.88 1.31 -0.65
C LYS A 180 8.56 1.55 0.82
N LEU A 181 9.23 0.77 1.69
CA LEU A 181 9.08 0.85 3.14
C LEU A 181 10.44 0.97 3.83
N VAL A 182 10.59 1.90 4.75
CA VAL A 182 11.75 1.99 5.63
C VAL A 182 11.30 1.75 7.07
N LEU A 183 11.93 0.79 7.72
CA LEU A 183 11.67 0.43 9.11
C LEU A 183 12.81 0.96 9.98
N ALA A 184 12.48 1.80 10.96
CA ALA A 184 13.46 2.42 11.84
C ALA A 184 13.14 2.17 13.31
N THR A 185 13.98 1.43 14.03
CA THR A 185 13.71 1.12 15.44
C THR A 185 14.98 0.92 16.25
N THR A 186 14.81 0.91 17.56
CA THR A 186 15.88 0.62 18.50
C THR A 186 15.90 -0.85 18.90
N THR A 187 17.10 -1.36 19.15
CA THR A 187 17.28 -2.63 19.84
C THR A 187 16.75 -2.49 21.28
N TYR A 188 15.85 -3.37 21.65
CA TYR A 188 15.18 -3.36 22.93
C TYR A 188 15.07 -4.78 23.47
N ASN A 189 15.58 -5.02 24.67
CA ASN A 189 15.52 -6.32 25.35
C ASN A 189 15.94 -7.51 24.46
N ALA A 190 17.09 -7.39 23.80
CA ALA A 190 17.61 -8.35 22.80
C ALA A 190 16.70 -8.63 21.59
N GLY A 191 15.70 -7.78 21.36
CA GLY A 191 14.78 -7.79 20.22
C GLY A 191 14.60 -6.38 19.67
N ILE A 192 13.36 -6.04 19.31
CA ILE A 192 12.96 -4.71 18.84
C ILE A 192 11.84 -4.12 19.71
N TYR A 193 11.63 -2.82 19.61
CA TYR A 193 10.61 -2.14 20.39
C TYR A 193 9.19 -2.64 20.06
N PRO A 194 8.30 -2.84 21.06
CA PRO A 194 7.03 -3.56 20.91
C PRO A 194 6.13 -3.07 19.76
N PHE A 195 5.97 -1.78 19.58
CA PHE A 195 5.13 -1.26 18.49
C PHE A 195 5.68 -1.60 17.09
N MET A 196 7.00 -1.64 16.92
CA MET A 196 7.60 -2.09 15.66
C MET A 196 7.41 -3.60 15.49
N ASN A 197 7.49 -4.37 16.58
CA ASN A 197 7.25 -5.80 16.54
C ASN A 197 5.81 -6.10 16.10
N ASP A 198 4.82 -5.43 16.70
CA ASP A 198 3.41 -5.58 16.33
C ASP A 198 3.17 -5.19 14.87
N PHE A 199 3.73 -4.06 14.42
CA PHE A 199 3.60 -3.61 13.03
C PHE A 199 4.13 -4.64 12.03
N ILE A 200 5.36 -5.16 12.25
CA ILE A 200 5.97 -6.15 11.35
C ILE A 200 5.20 -7.48 11.39
N THR A 201 4.72 -7.89 12.56
CA THR A 201 3.88 -9.09 12.70
C THR A 201 2.62 -8.96 11.84
N ARG A 202 1.93 -7.82 11.91
CA ARG A 202 0.75 -7.55 11.09
C ARG A 202 1.07 -7.51 9.60
N LEU A 203 2.18 -6.91 9.20
CA LEU A 203 2.63 -6.95 7.80
C LEU A 203 2.74 -8.41 7.30
N ALA A 204 3.42 -9.27 8.06
CA ALA A 204 3.61 -10.67 7.70
C ALA A 204 2.29 -11.46 7.67
N GLU A 205 1.41 -11.25 8.65
CA GLU A 205 0.10 -11.90 8.74
C GLU A 205 -0.83 -11.53 7.57
N HIS A 206 -0.69 -10.32 7.01
CA HIS A 206 -1.46 -9.84 5.86
C HIS A 206 -0.76 -10.09 4.51
N ASN A 207 0.25 -10.99 4.51
CA ASN A 207 0.92 -11.44 3.28
C ASN A 207 1.68 -10.31 2.55
N PHE A 208 2.32 -9.41 3.32
CA PHE A 208 3.13 -8.31 2.79
C PHE A 208 4.18 -8.83 1.82
N GLN A 209 4.23 -8.24 0.64
CA GLN A 209 5.12 -8.70 -0.42
C GLN A 209 5.31 -7.64 -1.52
N ASN A 210 6.25 -7.93 -2.43
CA ASN A 210 6.47 -7.12 -3.64
C ASN A 210 6.82 -5.67 -3.32
N ARG A 211 7.70 -5.45 -2.33
CA ARG A 211 8.12 -4.11 -1.86
C ARG A 211 9.64 -4.03 -1.71
N THR A 212 10.17 -2.82 -1.88
CA THR A 212 11.56 -2.51 -1.50
C THR A 212 11.60 -2.08 -0.04
N VAL A 213 12.50 -2.68 0.74
CA VAL A 213 12.57 -2.44 2.19
C VAL A 213 13.97 -2.00 2.60
N GLY A 214 14.06 -0.86 3.31
CA GLY A 214 15.26 -0.35 3.95
C GLY A 214 15.19 -0.44 5.47
N LEU A 215 16.36 -0.57 6.13
CA LEU A 215 16.44 -0.75 7.56
C LEU A 215 17.33 0.30 8.22
N ILE A 216 16.81 0.93 9.28
CA ILE A 216 17.55 1.83 10.18
C ILE A 216 17.49 1.23 11.58
N GLU A 217 18.63 0.86 12.13
CA GLU A 217 18.71 0.36 13.50
C GLU A 217 19.41 1.33 14.44
N ASN A 218 19.00 1.35 15.70
CA ASN A 218 19.69 2.06 16.74
C ASN A 218 19.96 1.14 17.95
N GLY A 219 21.08 1.33 18.60
CA GLY A 219 21.43 0.59 19.81
C GLY A 219 22.68 1.20 20.44
N SER A 220 22.82 1.09 21.79
CA SER A 220 23.94 1.75 22.48
C SER A 220 25.24 0.96 22.35
N TRP A 221 25.23 -0.38 22.44
CA TRP A 221 26.43 -1.20 22.43
C TRP A 221 26.36 -2.46 21.55
N ALA A 222 25.15 -2.98 21.27
CA ALA A 222 24.94 -4.18 20.48
C ALA A 222 23.65 -4.06 19.65
N PRO A 223 23.64 -3.22 18.60
CA PRO A 223 22.47 -3.09 17.75
C PRO A 223 22.18 -4.39 17.01
N LEU A 224 20.94 -4.88 17.13
CA LEU A 224 20.43 -6.11 16.53
C LEU A 224 19.14 -5.86 15.72
N ALA A 225 18.56 -4.70 15.81
CA ALA A 225 17.22 -4.44 15.33
C ALA A 225 17.04 -4.76 13.84
N ALA A 226 18.01 -4.42 13.02
CA ALA A 226 17.96 -4.72 11.57
C ALA A 226 17.88 -6.23 11.31
N LYS A 227 18.69 -7.03 12.00
CA LYS A 227 18.66 -8.49 11.88
C LYS A 227 17.31 -9.06 12.31
N VAL A 228 16.74 -8.57 13.42
CA VAL A 228 15.44 -9.04 13.93
C VAL A 228 14.33 -8.67 12.94
N MET A 229 14.25 -7.44 12.48
CA MET A 229 13.26 -6.99 11.50
C MET A 229 13.34 -7.80 10.20
N LYS A 230 14.55 -8.04 9.69
CA LYS A 230 14.76 -8.86 8.48
C LYS A 230 14.29 -10.30 8.67
N ASN A 231 14.56 -10.89 9.83
CA ASN A 231 14.12 -12.26 10.14
C ASN A 231 12.59 -12.35 10.26
N MET A 232 11.94 -11.35 10.84
CA MET A 232 10.47 -11.33 10.97
C MET A 232 9.76 -11.28 9.60
N LEU A 233 10.38 -10.71 8.60
CA LEU A 233 9.86 -10.64 7.22
C LEU A 233 10.44 -11.74 6.29
N SER A 234 11.16 -12.75 6.83
CA SER A 234 11.84 -13.78 6.03
C SER A 234 10.90 -14.61 5.17
N GLU A 235 9.65 -14.82 5.61
CA GLU A 235 8.63 -15.56 4.88
C GLU A 235 7.84 -14.68 3.88
N CYS A 236 8.05 -13.36 3.93
CA CYS A 236 7.42 -12.43 3.00
C CYS A 236 8.05 -12.54 1.61
N LYS A 237 7.20 -12.68 0.58
CA LYS A 237 7.65 -12.94 -0.78
C LYS A 237 8.09 -11.67 -1.50
N LYS A 238 9.06 -11.78 -2.41
CA LYS A 238 9.47 -10.69 -3.30
C LYS A 238 9.82 -9.39 -2.56
N ILE A 239 10.46 -9.51 -1.40
CA ILE A 239 11.02 -8.36 -0.71
C ILE A 239 12.38 -8.06 -1.32
N ASN A 240 12.53 -6.86 -1.89
CA ASN A 240 13.80 -6.33 -2.36
C ASN A 240 14.47 -5.55 -1.23
N TRP A 241 15.45 -6.15 -0.58
CA TRP A 241 16.20 -5.51 0.49
C TRP A 241 17.22 -4.53 -0.08
N LEU A 242 17.30 -3.33 0.49
CA LEU A 242 18.39 -2.41 0.18
C LEU A 242 19.73 -2.98 0.66
N ASP A 243 20.78 -2.68 -0.07
CA ASP A 243 22.14 -3.05 0.31
C ASP A 243 22.61 -2.27 1.54
N THR A 244 22.24 -0.99 1.62
CA THR A 244 22.59 -0.11 2.73
C THR A 244 21.66 -0.32 3.92
N THR A 245 22.24 -0.60 5.10
CA THR A 245 21.57 -0.54 6.41
C THR A 245 22.18 0.60 7.21
N VAL A 246 21.35 1.49 7.76
CA VAL A 246 21.83 2.57 8.65
C VAL A 246 21.95 2.04 10.07
N LYS A 247 23.16 2.07 10.63
CA LYS A 247 23.47 1.54 11.97
C LYS A 247 23.90 2.64 12.91
N ILE A 248 23.02 3.03 13.82
CA ILE A 248 23.22 4.13 14.77
C ILE A 248 23.63 3.58 16.15
N MET A 249 24.62 4.23 16.75
CA MET A 249 25.05 3.92 18.12
C MET A 249 24.68 5.11 19.02
N SER A 250 23.44 5.10 19.54
CA SER A 250 22.78 6.18 20.27
C SER A 250 22.44 7.39 19.39
N ALA A 251 23.36 8.32 19.22
CA ALA A 251 23.18 9.55 18.45
C ALA A 251 23.76 9.45 17.04
N VAL A 252 23.18 10.20 16.10
CA VAL A 252 23.65 10.30 14.72
C VAL A 252 25.04 10.94 14.65
N ASN A 253 25.97 10.28 13.98
CA ASN A 253 27.30 10.78 13.67
C ASN A 253 27.49 11.00 12.16
N GLN A 254 28.71 11.32 11.69
CA GLN A 254 28.97 11.57 10.26
C GLN A 254 28.79 10.30 9.43
N GLU A 255 29.28 9.15 9.89
CA GLU A 255 29.11 7.86 9.20
C GLU A 255 27.63 7.51 8.99
N ASN A 256 26.78 7.77 9.99
CA ASN A 256 25.34 7.55 9.86
C ASN A 256 24.71 8.50 8.83
N ARG A 257 25.17 9.75 8.75
CA ARG A 257 24.73 10.69 7.70
C ARG A 257 25.09 10.21 6.30
N ASP A 258 26.28 9.62 6.15
CA ASP A 258 26.74 9.04 4.88
C ASP A 258 25.97 7.77 4.52
N GLN A 259 25.68 6.90 5.50
CA GLN A 259 24.80 5.74 5.32
C GLN A 259 23.37 6.14 4.93
N MET A 260 22.79 7.16 5.58
CA MET A 260 21.48 7.69 5.22
C MET A 260 21.47 8.32 3.81
N GLU A 261 22.55 8.96 3.40
CA GLU A 261 22.72 9.52 2.05
C GLU A 261 22.75 8.40 1.01
N ALA A 262 23.50 7.32 1.26
CA ALA A 262 23.56 6.15 0.39
C ALA A 262 22.19 5.47 0.27
N MET A 263 21.52 5.20 1.39
CA MET A 263 20.17 4.60 1.41
C MET A 263 19.15 5.47 0.67
N ALA A 264 19.17 6.78 0.87
CA ALA A 264 18.27 7.70 0.17
C ALA A 264 18.55 7.70 -1.35
N SER A 265 19.80 7.58 -1.77
CA SER A 265 20.17 7.46 -3.19
C SER A 265 19.69 6.14 -3.81
N GLU A 266 19.81 5.02 -3.09
CA GLU A 266 19.25 3.72 -3.53
C GLU A 266 17.74 3.79 -3.72
N LEU A 267 17.01 4.34 -2.73
CA LEU A 267 15.55 4.47 -2.77
C LEU A 267 15.06 5.42 -3.86
N CYS A 268 15.80 6.50 -4.13
CA CYS A 268 15.39 7.56 -5.05
C CYS A 268 16.00 7.42 -6.45
N LYS A 269 16.74 6.35 -6.76
CA LYS A 269 17.44 6.17 -8.02
C LYS A 269 16.58 6.43 -9.26
N GLU A 270 15.38 5.91 -9.29
CA GLU A 270 14.44 6.07 -10.39
C GLU A 270 13.87 7.49 -10.50
N TYR A 271 13.69 8.17 -9.36
CA TYR A 271 13.17 9.54 -9.32
C TYR A 271 14.24 10.54 -9.79
N ILE A 272 15.49 10.33 -9.37
CA ILE A 272 16.63 11.14 -9.83
C ILE A 272 16.77 11.03 -11.35
N ALA A 273 16.76 9.82 -11.91
CA ALA A 273 16.86 9.61 -13.35
C ALA A 273 15.72 10.29 -14.13
N LYS A 274 14.48 10.22 -13.66
CA LYS A 274 13.33 10.93 -14.27
C LYS A 274 13.48 12.45 -14.23
N ASN A 275 13.98 12.99 -13.11
CA ASN A 275 14.21 14.43 -12.97
C ASN A 275 15.31 14.91 -13.91
N ASP A 276 16.38 14.14 -14.07
CA ASP A 276 17.48 14.44 -15.01
C ASP A 276 17.01 14.40 -16.47
N GLU A 277 16.16 13.44 -16.84
CA GLU A 277 15.54 13.37 -18.17
C GLU A 277 14.63 14.56 -18.45
N LEU A 278 13.84 15.00 -17.45
CA LEU A 278 12.96 16.17 -17.57
C LEU A 278 13.77 17.48 -17.67
N ALA A 279 14.84 17.60 -16.89
CA ALA A 279 15.75 18.74 -16.98
C ALA A 279 16.41 18.83 -18.35
N ASN A 280 16.92 17.71 -18.87
CA ASN A 280 17.51 17.64 -20.20
C ASN A 280 16.51 17.95 -21.33
N LYS A 281 15.25 17.51 -21.23
CA LYS A 281 14.18 17.89 -22.19
C LYS A 281 13.85 19.36 -22.14
N ASN A 282 13.84 19.97 -20.95
CA ASN A 282 13.59 21.39 -20.79
C ASN A 282 14.74 22.25 -21.33
N ASP A 283 16.00 21.83 -21.17
CA ASP A 283 17.18 22.48 -21.76
C ASP A 283 17.14 22.43 -23.29
N MET A 284 16.80 21.30 -23.89
CA MET A 284 16.65 21.17 -25.35
C MET A 284 15.53 22.06 -25.90
N THR A 285 14.40 22.18 -25.18
CA THR A 285 13.31 23.09 -25.59
C THR A 285 13.67 24.57 -25.42
N ALA A 286 14.50 24.92 -24.45
CA ALA A 286 15.01 26.28 -24.26
C ALA A 286 15.97 26.67 -25.39
N LEU A 287 16.84 25.77 -25.83
CA LEU A 287 17.72 25.96 -26.99
C LEU A 287 16.92 26.15 -28.30
N PHE A 288 15.84 25.42 -28.50
CA PHE A 288 14.94 25.61 -29.64
C PHE A 288 14.22 26.99 -29.62
N ARG A 289 13.85 27.46 -28.44
CA ARG A 289 13.23 28.80 -28.29
C ARG A 289 14.22 29.93 -28.52
N ILE A 290 15.49 29.78 -28.15
CA ILE A 290 16.56 30.75 -28.49
C ILE A 290 16.86 30.77 -29.98
N GLY A 291 16.89 29.62 -30.63
CA GLY A 291 17.05 29.51 -32.08
C GLY A 291 15.92 30.19 -32.87
N TYR A 292 14.67 30.08 -32.43
CA TYR A 292 13.51 30.75 -33.05
C TYR A 292 13.55 32.28 -32.85
N GLY A 293 14.01 32.77 -31.72
CA GLY A 293 14.17 34.20 -31.46
C GLY A 293 15.25 34.86 -32.35
N LEU A 294 16.32 34.17 -32.66
CA LEU A 294 17.40 34.63 -33.52
C LEU A 294 16.96 34.72 -35.02
N TYR A 295 16.08 33.82 -35.46
CA TYR A 295 15.56 33.86 -36.83
C TYR A 295 14.59 35.02 -37.08
N VAL A 296 13.87 35.46 -36.07
CA VAL A 296 12.93 36.60 -36.20
C VAL A 296 13.67 37.95 -36.24
N VAL A 297 14.82 38.05 -35.59
CA VAL A 297 15.61 39.31 -35.53
C VAL A 297 16.45 39.53 -36.79
N THR A 298 16.74 38.52 -37.58
CA THR A 298 17.54 38.64 -38.84
C THR A 298 16.69 38.84 -40.08
N SER A 299 15.36 38.90 -39.97
CA SER A 299 14.44 39.11 -41.10
C SER A 299 13.80 40.49 -41.17
N ILE A 300 14.34 41.48 -40.45
CA ILE A 300 13.91 42.90 -40.54
C ILE A 300 15.02 43.74 -41.20
#